data_04f7ebe49c74ce9f1abb5c8df5dea31f
#
_entry.id   04f7ebe49c74ce9f1abb5c8df5dea31f
#
_cell.length_a   1.000
_cell.length_b   1.000
_cell.length_c   1.000
_cell.angle_alpha   90.00
_cell.angle_beta   90.00
_cell.angle_gamma   90.00
#
_symmetry.space_group_name_H-M   'P 1'
#
loop_
_entity.id
_entity.type
_entity.pdbx_description
1 polymer ?
#
loop_
_entity_poly.entity_id
_entity_poly.type
_entity_poly.pdbx_seq_one_letter_code
_entity_poly.pdbx_strand_id
1 'polypeptide(L)'
;MRPHIEPFCDRDEAFKHLQLPGFGSGMHYKMLSFDVDTGACSMTVQFDGGYKRTPGFAWTEMELIIIEGELQIGDKACRKGHYLFVPAGYAMPEITSPQGCLALVMYNTGEPSHVESDEHHALAQVGLYHDIDSY
;
A
#
# COMPACT_ATOMS: atom_id res chain seq x y z
N MET A 1 4.97 -2.28 20.50
CA MET A 1 5.68 -3.39 19.84
C MET A 1 4.67 -4.40 19.33
N ARG A 2 4.91 -4.95 18.15
CA ARG A 2 4.01 -5.99 17.63
C ARG A 2 4.25 -7.30 18.37
N PRO A 3 3.21 -8.05 18.71
CA PRO A 3 3.38 -9.35 19.31
C PRO A 3 3.94 -10.37 18.29
N HIS A 4 4.58 -11.41 18.81
CA HIS A 4 4.97 -12.55 17.98
C HIS A 4 3.72 -13.23 17.41
N ILE A 5 3.79 -13.61 16.14
CA ILE A 5 2.70 -14.32 15.45
C ILE A 5 3.22 -15.68 14.99
N GLU A 6 2.55 -16.73 15.44
CA GLU A 6 2.85 -18.07 14.92
C GLU A 6 2.39 -18.19 13.47
N PRO A 7 3.02 -19.04 12.66
CA PRO A 7 2.60 -19.20 11.27
C PRO A 7 1.13 -19.56 11.14
N PHE A 8 0.44 -18.85 10.25
CA PHE A 8 -0.96 -19.13 9.95
C PHE A 8 -1.21 -18.89 8.46
N CYS A 9 -2.31 -19.43 7.95
CA CYS A 9 -2.71 -19.23 6.55
C CYS A 9 -3.76 -18.13 6.48
N ASP A 10 -3.49 -17.06 5.73
CA ASP A 10 -4.44 -15.93 5.62
C ASP A 10 -5.73 -16.33 4.90
N ARG A 11 -5.72 -17.43 4.13
CA ARG A 11 -6.94 -17.95 3.48
C ARG A 11 -7.99 -18.42 4.48
N ASP A 12 -7.58 -18.70 5.71
CA ASP A 12 -8.51 -19.09 6.78
C ASP A 12 -9.20 -17.87 7.40
N GLU A 13 -8.76 -16.66 7.05
CA GLU A 13 -9.34 -15.41 7.52
C GLU A 13 -10.26 -14.80 6.45
N ALA A 14 -11.33 -14.16 6.90
CA ALA A 14 -12.25 -13.44 6.01
C ALA A 14 -11.76 -12.03 5.77
N PHE A 15 -11.97 -11.53 4.55
CA PHE A 15 -11.74 -10.13 4.25
C PHE A 15 -12.76 -9.26 4.98
N LYS A 16 -12.28 -8.13 5.48
CA LYS A 16 -13.12 -7.07 6.06
C LYS A 16 -13.07 -5.85 5.16
N HIS A 17 -14.16 -5.11 5.07
CA HIS A 17 -14.19 -3.88 4.31
C HIS A 17 -13.28 -2.83 4.98
N LEU A 18 -12.36 -2.26 4.22
CA LEU A 18 -11.46 -1.21 4.72
C LEU A 18 -12.08 0.15 4.43
N GLN A 19 -12.42 0.86 5.50
CA GLN A 19 -12.99 2.20 5.41
C GLN A 19 -12.09 3.17 6.16
N LEU A 20 -11.22 3.83 5.42
CA LEU A 20 -10.33 4.86 5.94
C LEU A 20 -10.51 6.15 5.14
N PRO A 21 -10.47 7.32 5.82
CA PRO A 21 -10.60 8.61 5.12
C PRO A 21 -9.57 8.73 3.99
N GLY A 22 -10.03 9.14 2.83
CA GLY A 22 -9.17 9.41 1.67
C GLY A 22 -8.82 8.20 0.81
N PHE A 23 -9.09 6.98 1.28
CA PHE A 23 -8.73 5.78 0.50
C PHE A 23 -9.74 5.43 -0.59
N GLY A 24 -10.91 6.05 -0.60
CA GLY A 24 -11.97 5.67 -1.52
C GLY A 24 -12.66 4.37 -1.07
N SER A 25 -13.52 3.85 -1.93
CA SER A 25 -14.23 2.59 -1.69
C SER A 25 -13.58 1.45 -2.49
N GLY A 26 -13.90 0.21 -2.13
CA GLY A 26 -13.42 -0.94 -2.88
C GLY A 26 -12.12 -1.54 -2.37
N MET A 27 -11.76 -1.28 -1.11
CA MET A 27 -10.65 -1.96 -0.45
C MET A 27 -11.18 -2.92 0.60
N HIS A 28 -10.57 -4.10 0.66
CA HIS A 28 -10.84 -5.10 1.68
C HIS A 28 -9.53 -5.60 2.25
N TYR A 29 -9.50 -5.96 3.51
CA TYR A 29 -8.24 -6.32 4.15
C TYR A 29 -8.37 -7.52 5.07
N LYS A 30 -7.23 -8.17 5.28
CA LYS A 30 -7.02 -9.14 6.35
C LYS A 30 -5.83 -8.64 7.16
N MET A 31 -6.05 -8.37 8.44
CA MET A 31 -4.97 -7.91 9.32
C MET A 31 -4.07 -9.08 9.69
N LEU A 32 -2.79 -9.00 9.37
CA LEU A 32 -1.82 -10.04 9.68
C LEU A 32 -1.10 -9.75 10.99
N SER A 33 -0.70 -8.52 11.22
CA SER A 33 -0.12 -8.10 12.49
C SER A 33 -0.37 -6.62 12.71
N PHE A 34 -0.44 -6.21 13.97
CA PHE A 34 -0.78 -4.84 14.33
C PHE A 34 -0.05 -4.43 15.61
N ASP A 35 0.47 -3.20 15.62
CA ASP A 35 1.08 -2.59 16.77
C ASP A 35 0.09 -1.59 17.39
N VAL A 36 -0.43 -1.92 18.58
CA VAL A 36 -1.44 -1.07 19.22
C VAL A 36 -0.86 0.28 19.69
N ASP A 37 0.45 0.37 19.83
CA ASP A 37 1.10 1.58 20.31
C ASP A 37 1.34 2.59 19.19
N THR A 38 1.65 2.12 17.98
CA THR A 38 2.02 2.98 16.87
C THR A 38 1.03 2.95 15.73
N GLY A 39 0.20 1.91 15.62
CA GLY A 39 -0.67 1.69 14.47
C GLY A 39 0.03 1.02 13.29
N ALA A 40 1.32 0.70 13.42
CA ALA A 40 2.04 -0.03 12.37
C ALA A 40 1.38 -1.39 12.14
N CYS A 41 1.33 -1.83 10.89
CA CYS A 41 0.60 -3.06 10.57
C CYS A 41 1.06 -3.68 9.26
N SER A 42 0.73 -4.96 9.13
CA SER A 42 0.85 -5.70 7.87
C SER A 42 -0.51 -6.28 7.53
N MET A 43 -0.91 -6.16 6.29
CA MET A 43 -2.23 -6.58 5.81
C MET A 43 -2.13 -7.22 4.43
N THR A 44 -3.00 -8.19 4.18
CA THR A 44 -3.35 -8.56 2.81
C THR A 44 -4.50 -7.67 2.40
N VAL A 45 -4.36 -6.96 1.29
CA VAL A 45 -5.37 -6.02 0.80
C VAL A 45 -5.84 -6.44 -0.58
N GLN A 46 -7.16 -6.50 -0.73
CA GLN A 46 -7.82 -6.72 -2.02
C GLN A 46 -8.42 -5.41 -2.49
N PHE A 47 -8.04 -5.01 -3.70
CA PHE A 47 -8.64 -3.88 -4.39
C PHE A 47 -9.67 -4.41 -5.38
N ASP A 48 -10.88 -3.89 -5.33
CA ASP A 48 -11.93 -4.27 -6.27
C ASP A 48 -11.60 -3.73 -7.66
N GLY A 49 -12.10 -4.40 -8.69
CA GLY A 49 -12.04 -3.87 -10.04
C GLY A 49 -12.71 -2.50 -10.10
N GLY A 50 -12.03 -1.52 -10.67
CA GLY A 50 -12.50 -0.15 -10.70
C GLY A 50 -12.05 0.70 -9.52
N TYR A 51 -11.23 0.17 -8.61
CA TYR A 51 -10.71 0.94 -7.48
C TYR A 51 -9.96 2.18 -7.96
N LYS A 52 -10.15 3.28 -7.24
CA LYS A 52 -9.52 4.55 -7.56
C LYS A 52 -9.18 5.31 -6.28
N ARG A 53 -7.94 5.78 -6.20
CA ARG A 53 -7.47 6.66 -5.12
C ARG A 53 -6.93 7.94 -5.73
N THR A 54 -7.40 9.08 -5.21
CA THR A 54 -6.93 10.40 -5.65
C THR A 54 -5.45 10.58 -5.34
N PRO A 55 -4.74 11.47 -6.05
CA PRO A 55 -3.37 11.82 -5.70
C PRO A 55 -3.24 12.32 -4.27
N GLY A 56 -2.13 12.03 -3.61
CA GLY A 56 -1.90 12.47 -2.25
C GLY A 56 -0.75 11.76 -1.58
N PHE A 57 -0.66 11.92 -0.27
CA PHE A 57 0.44 11.39 0.52
C PHE A 57 -0.07 10.76 1.81
N ALA A 58 0.78 9.94 2.42
CA ALA A 58 0.54 9.38 3.74
C ALA A 58 1.50 9.99 4.75
N TRP A 59 1.09 10.02 6.03
CA TRP A 59 1.93 10.51 7.11
C TRP A 59 3.05 9.53 7.49
N THR A 60 2.89 8.26 7.10
CA THR A 60 3.83 7.20 7.44
C THR A 60 4.27 6.47 6.19
N GLU A 61 5.41 5.80 6.26
CA GLU A 61 5.91 5.03 5.13
C GLU A 61 5.07 3.78 4.88
N MET A 62 5.03 3.35 3.63
CA MET A 62 4.28 2.18 3.20
C MET A 62 5.11 1.39 2.20
N GLU A 63 5.03 0.08 2.30
CA GLU A 63 5.55 -0.79 1.23
C GLU A 63 4.52 -1.83 0.85
N LEU A 64 4.60 -2.30 -0.38
CA LEU A 64 3.71 -3.35 -0.84
C LEU A 64 4.40 -4.25 -1.87
N ILE A 65 3.87 -5.47 -1.94
CA ILE A 65 4.22 -6.43 -2.98
C ILE A 65 2.91 -6.90 -3.60
N ILE A 66 2.82 -6.84 -4.93
CA ILE A 66 1.66 -7.32 -5.65
C ILE A 66 1.68 -8.84 -5.69
N ILE A 67 0.61 -9.47 -5.20
CA ILE A 67 0.44 -10.91 -5.20
C ILE A 67 -0.26 -11.37 -6.47
N GLU A 68 -1.33 -10.67 -6.86
CA GLU A 68 -2.09 -10.92 -8.09
C GLU A 68 -2.72 -9.64 -8.59
N GLY A 69 -2.96 -9.58 -9.91
CA GLY A 69 -3.60 -8.44 -10.52
C GLY A 69 -2.65 -7.29 -10.76
N GLU A 70 -3.20 -6.08 -10.84
CA GLU A 70 -2.45 -4.91 -11.23
C GLU A 70 -2.92 -3.66 -10.52
N LEU A 71 -1.98 -2.84 -10.05
CA LEU A 71 -2.21 -1.46 -9.66
C LEU A 71 -1.55 -0.55 -10.70
N GLN A 72 -2.32 0.44 -11.19
CA GLN A 72 -1.79 1.53 -11.98
C GLN A 72 -1.45 2.68 -11.03
N ILE A 73 -0.20 3.11 -11.03
CA ILE A 73 0.27 4.21 -10.20
C ILE A 73 0.73 5.31 -11.17
N GLY A 74 -0.15 6.28 -11.42
CA GLY A 74 0.05 7.22 -12.51
C GLY A 74 0.10 6.47 -13.84
N ASP A 75 1.22 6.57 -14.54
CA ASP A 75 1.44 5.90 -15.82
C ASP A 75 2.20 4.57 -15.69
N LYS A 76 2.44 4.11 -14.48
CA LYS A 76 3.20 2.88 -14.24
C LYS A 76 2.29 1.75 -13.77
N ALA A 77 2.49 0.57 -14.34
CA ALA A 77 1.77 -0.64 -13.95
C ALA A 77 2.60 -1.45 -12.97
N CYS A 78 2.00 -1.77 -11.82
CA CYS A 78 2.58 -2.68 -10.84
C CYS A 78 1.81 -3.99 -10.90
N ARG A 79 2.49 -5.07 -11.22
CA ARG A 79 1.92 -6.40 -11.44
C ARG A 79 2.53 -7.41 -10.48
N LYS A 80 2.06 -8.64 -10.57
CA LYS A 80 2.54 -9.73 -9.72
C LYS A 80 4.05 -9.72 -9.55
N GLY A 81 4.52 -9.71 -8.31
CA GLY A 81 5.93 -9.70 -7.95
C GLY A 81 6.56 -8.32 -7.87
N HIS A 82 5.87 -7.28 -8.33
CA HIS A 82 6.40 -5.92 -8.21
C HIS A 82 6.33 -5.43 -6.76
N TYR A 83 7.38 -4.74 -6.35
CA TYR A 83 7.54 -4.14 -5.04
C TYR A 83 7.53 -2.63 -5.14
N LEU A 84 6.89 -1.97 -4.18
CA LEU A 84 6.86 -0.51 -4.07
C LEU A 84 7.14 -0.10 -2.64
N PHE A 85 7.99 0.89 -2.45
CA PHE A 85 8.18 1.57 -1.18
C PHE A 85 7.87 3.05 -1.35
N VAL A 86 7.06 3.59 -0.43
CA VAL A 86 6.69 5.00 -0.43
C VAL A 86 7.08 5.61 0.91
N PRO A 87 8.04 6.55 0.93
CA PRO A 87 8.40 7.22 2.17
C PRO A 87 7.27 8.11 2.70
N ALA A 88 7.32 8.41 3.99
CA ALA A 88 6.36 9.31 4.61
C ALA A 88 6.36 10.67 3.90
N GLY A 89 5.19 11.21 3.65
CA GLY A 89 5.03 12.51 3.01
C GLY A 89 5.27 12.55 1.51
N TYR A 90 5.61 11.42 0.89
CA TYR A 90 5.83 11.36 -0.55
C TYR A 90 4.49 11.41 -1.28
N ALA A 91 4.28 12.45 -2.06
CA ALA A 91 3.03 12.65 -2.78
C ALA A 91 2.98 11.75 -4.01
N MET A 92 1.99 10.89 -4.06
CA MET A 92 1.79 9.89 -5.10
C MET A 92 0.77 10.38 -6.12
N PRO A 93 0.91 9.97 -7.41
CA PRO A 93 -0.13 10.21 -8.40
C PRO A 93 -1.36 9.35 -8.11
N GLU A 94 -2.38 9.49 -8.94
CA GLU A 94 -3.59 8.67 -8.85
C GLU A 94 -3.24 7.18 -8.90
N ILE A 95 -3.91 6.39 -8.08
CA ILE A 95 -3.79 4.93 -8.06
C ILE A 95 -5.12 4.34 -8.51
N THR A 96 -5.07 3.43 -9.48
CA THR A 96 -6.26 2.73 -9.95
C THR A 96 -5.98 1.24 -10.07
N SER A 97 -7.05 0.44 -10.01
CA SER A 97 -6.98 -0.99 -10.26
C SER A 97 -8.14 -1.41 -11.15
N PRO A 98 -8.02 -1.25 -12.48
CA PRO A 98 -9.16 -1.51 -13.37
C PRO A 98 -9.72 -2.93 -13.26
N GLN A 99 -8.87 -3.92 -13.05
CA GLN A 99 -9.27 -5.33 -12.99
C GLN A 99 -9.22 -5.91 -11.58
N GLY A 100 -8.82 -5.11 -10.60
CA GLY A 100 -8.62 -5.60 -9.24
C GLY A 100 -7.19 -6.03 -8.98
N CYS A 101 -6.86 -6.16 -7.70
CA CYS A 101 -5.50 -6.46 -7.28
C CYS A 101 -5.50 -7.04 -5.87
N LEU A 102 -4.57 -7.96 -5.63
CA LEU A 102 -4.28 -8.48 -4.29
C LEU A 102 -2.83 -8.14 -3.96
N ALA A 103 -2.60 -7.52 -2.82
CA ALA A 103 -1.27 -7.10 -2.41
C ALA A 103 -1.03 -7.36 -0.93
N LEU A 104 0.24 -7.60 -0.58
CA LEU A 104 0.69 -7.53 0.81
C LEU A 104 1.14 -6.09 1.05
N VAL A 105 0.53 -5.43 2.03
CA VAL A 105 0.75 -4.02 2.33
C VAL A 105 1.24 -3.87 3.76
N MET A 106 2.32 -3.10 3.93
CA MET A 106 2.95 -2.92 5.23
C MET A 106 3.14 -1.43 5.53
N TYR A 107 2.63 -1.02 6.69
CA TYR A 107 2.87 0.31 7.26
C TYR A 107 3.77 0.11 8.47
N ASN A 108 5.07 0.40 8.34
CA ASN A 108 6.07 -0.03 9.32
C ASN A 108 6.28 0.95 10.48
N THR A 109 5.90 2.21 10.31
CA THR A 109 6.17 3.25 11.31
C THR A 109 4.93 3.84 11.95
N GLY A 110 3.74 3.53 11.46
CA GLY A 110 2.50 4.05 12.00
C GLY A 110 1.30 3.60 11.17
N GLU A 111 0.13 4.14 11.49
CA GLU A 111 -1.13 3.72 10.88
C GLU A 111 -1.26 4.15 9.42
N PRO A 112 -2.06 3.43 8.64
CA PRO A 112 -2.40 3.85 7.27
C PRO A 112 -3.09 5.20 7.25
N SER A 113 -2.76 6.02 6.25
CA SER A 113 -3.40 7.31 6.05
C SER A 113 -3.30 7.72 4.59
N HIS A 114 -4.17 8.64 4.19
CA HIS A 114 -4.11 9.27 2.87
C HIS A 114 -4.65 10.69 2.95
N VAL A 115 -3.81 11.65 2.57
CA VAL A 115 -4.18 13.07 2.50
C VAL A 115 -4.19 13.47 1.04
N GLU A 116 -5.34 13.85 0.52
CA GLU A 116 -5.48 14.26 -0.87
C GLU A 116 -4.66 15.51 -1.15
N SER A 117 -3.95 15.52 -2.28
CA SER A 117 -3.13 16.64 -2.71
C SER A 117 -2.97 16.62 -4.23
N ASP A 118 -3.06 17.80 -4.86
CA ASP A 118 -2.82 17.93 -6.30
C ASP A 118 -1.33 17.89 -6.64
N GLU A 119 -0.47 18.12 -5.66
CA GLU A 119 0.97 18.06 -5.84
C GLU A 119 1.42 16.61 -5.68
N HIS A 120 2.26 16.16 -6.61
CA HIS A 120 2.84 14.83 -6.51
C HIS A 120 4.23 14.83 -7.15
N HIS A 121 5.09 13.96 -6.63
CA HIS A 121 6.43 13.79 -7.17
C HIS A 121 6.36 12.85 -8.38
N ALA A 122 7.17 13.15 -9.39
CA ALA A 122 7.36 12.22 -10.49
C ALA A 122 8.00 10.93 -9.97
N LEU A 123 7.46 9.78 -10.38
CA LEU A 123 8.01 8.49 -9.95
C LEU A 123 9.47 8.31 -10.38
N ALA A 124 9.87 8.97 -11.45
CA ALA A 124 11.26 8.95 -11.92
C ALA A 124 12.24 9.55 -10.91
N GLN A 125 11.76 10.33 -9.94
CA GLN A 125 12.63 10.86 -8.89
C GLN A 125 12.97 9.83 -7.81
N VAL A 126 12.39 8.66 -7.87
CA VAL A 126 12.74 7.56 -6.99
C VAL A 126 13.95 6.82 -7.57
N GLY A 127 14.98 7.57 -7.91
CA GLY A 127 16.21 7.04 -8.49
C GLY A 127 17.27 6.64 -7.48
N LEU A 128 16.92 6.59 -6.20
CA LEU A 128 17.85 6.23 -5.13
C LEU A 128 18.43 4.83 -5.28
N TYR A 129 17.72 3.96 -5.96
CA TYR A 129 18.21 2.63 -6.23
C TYR A 129 19.48 2.60 -7.07
N HIS A 130 19.62 3.55 -7.98
CA HIS A 130 20.81 3.65 -8.80
C HIS A 130 22.01 4.09 -7.97
N ASP A 131 21.75 4.84 -6.91
CA ASP A 131 22.80 5.30 -6.01
C ASP A 131 23.30 4.18 -5.11
N ILE A 132 22.42 3.25 -4.75
CA ILE A 132 22.80 2.08 -3.96
C ILE A 132 23.79 1.21 -4.72
N ASP A 133 23.60 1.01 -6.01
CA ASP A 133 24.46 0.20 -6.83
C ASP A 133 25.85 0.82 -7.03
N SER A 134 25.99 2.09 -6.72
CA SER A 134 27.25 2.82 -6.84
C SER A 134 28.07 2.90 -5.54
N TYR A 135 27.56 2.37 -4.46
CA TYR A 135 28.29 2.32 -3.19
C TYR A 135 29.38 1.28 -3.17
#